data_81e5eac7996d838732748b5a3e58acf4
#
_entry.id   81e5eac7996d838732748b5a3e58acf4
#
_cell.length_a   1.000
_cell.length_b   1.000
_cell.length_c   1.000
_cell.angle_alpha   90.00
_cell.angle_beta   90.00
_cell.angle_gamma   90.00
#
_symmetry.space_group_name_H-M   'P 1'
#
loop_
_entity.id
_entity.type
_entity.pdbx_description
1 polymer ?
#
loop_
_entity_poly.entity_id
_entity_poly.type
_entity_poly.pdbx_seq_one_letter_code
_entity_poly.pdbx_strand_id
1 'polypeptide(L)'
;IQNLEELELDLPKLIQTRSIFLLSVYTGLAFIDLYNLKESDLFNDDEGMLWFKTYRQKSKSRVSVPLISNALNHIKILRSGEFDITPGKLLPIKSNVHLNYEIKQIASAARINEPETVTFHCARRSTSSIMMKAGIPLQILQKVLSHRSIATSIQFYSHTDDEMVKTAMKELDEKLENLSNQKKILFLHSLN
;
A
#
# COMPACT_ATOMS: atom_id res chain seq x y z
N ILE A 1 8.24 -6.85 -4.25
CA ILE A 1 7.29 -7.10 -3.16
C ILE A 1 7.00 -8.58 -3.06
N GLN A 2 6.67 -9.24 -4.15
CA GLN A 2 6.37 -10.68 -4.16
C GLN A 2 7.40 -11.51 -3.41
N ASN A 3 8.70 -11.32 -3.67
CA ASN A 3 9.77 -12.04 -2.96
C ASN A 3 9.73 -11.84 -1.43
N LEU A 4 9.28 -10.68 -0.98
CA LEU A 4 9.11 -10.41 0.47
C LEU A 4 7.91 -11.14 1.06
N GLU A 5 6.82 -11.28 0.30
CA GLU A 5 5.62 -11.98 0.73
C GLU A 5 5.82 -13.49 0.81
N GLU A 6 6.49 -14.06 -0.20
CA GLU A 6 6.72 -15.49 -0.35
C GLU A 6 7.88 -16.01 0.52
N LEU A 7 8.70 -15.10 1.09
CA LEU A 7 9.84 -15.51 1.91
C LEU A 7 9.38 -16.22 3.20
N GLU A 8 9.83 -17.43 3.41
CA GLU A 8 9.66 -18.14 4.68
C GLU A 8 10.60 -17.55 5.73
N LEU A 9 10.07 -17.22 6.90
CA LEU A 9 10.79 -16.63 8.01
C LEU A 9 10.43 -17.38 9.30
N ASP A 10 11.45 -17.86 10.02
CA ASP A 10 11.28 -18.60 11.28
C ASP A 10 11.34 -17.68 12.51
N LEU A 11 11.96 -16.51 12.39
CA LEU A 11 12.15 -15.60 13.52
C LEU A 11 10.97 -14.64 13.67
N PRO A 12 10.23 -14.67 14.79
CA PRO A 12 9.06 -13.82 15.01
C PRO A 12 9.35 -12.32 14.79
N LYS A 13 10.53 -11.83 15.21
CA LYS A 13 10.94 -10.44 15.00
C LYS A 13 11.00 -10.03 13.53
N LEU A 14 11.45 -10.96 12.63
CA LEU A 14 11.52 -10.69 11.19
C LEU A 14 10.14 -10.77 10.55
N ILE A 15 9.29 -11.71 11.00
CA ILE A 15 7.87 -11.78 10.59
C ILE A 15 7.16 -10.46 10.95
N GLN A 16 7.35 -9.98 12.16
CA GLN A 16 6.82 -8.70 12.63
C GLN A 16 7.29 -7.54 11.74
N THR A 17 8.59 -7.42 11.51
CA THR A 17 9.17 -6.33 10.70
C THR A 17 8.71 -6.38 9.26
N ARG A 18 8.68 -7.57 8.64
CA ARG A 18 8.13 -7.76 7.29
C ARG A 18 6.67 -7.29 7.22
N SER A 19 5.86 -7.72 8.18
CA SER A 19 4.43 -7.37 8.21
C SER A 19 4.21 -5.86 8.37
N ILE A 20 4.99 -5.17 9.21
CA ILE A 20 4.94 -3.71 9.35
C ILE A 20 5.37 -3.03 8.04
N PHE A 21 6.43 -3.53 7.39
CA PHE A 21 6.93 -2.98 6.13
C PHE A 21 5.89 -3.14 5.02
N LEU A 22 5.32 -4.33 4.84
CA LEU A 22 4.30 -4.62 3.83
C LEU A 22 3.00 -3.86 4.11
N LEU A 23 2.61 -3.70 5.37
CA LEU A 23 1.49 -2.83 5.73
C LEU A 23 1.74 -1.37 5.28
N SER A 24 2.97 -0.86 5.41
CA SER A 24 3.34 0.44 4.86
C SER A 24 3.26 0.47 3.32
N VAL A 25 3.66 -0.59 2.64
CA VAL A 25 3.53 -0.73 1.18
C VAL A 25 2.07 -0.64 0.73
N TYR A 26 1.18 -1.36 1.41
CA TYR A 26 -0.24 -1.44 1.01
C TYR A 26 -1.11 -0.28 1.46
N THR A 27 -0.63 0.52 2.41
CA THR A 27 -1.36 1.70 2.91
C THR A 27 -0.73 3.03 2.50
N GLY A 28 0.53 3.01 2.08
CA GLY A 28 1.31 4.22 1.82
C GLY A 28 1.60 5.03 3.09
N LEU A 29 1.29 4.54 4.28
CA LEU A 29 1.60 5.23 5.54
C LEU A 29 3.11 5.21 5.81
N ALA A 30 3.65 6.33 6.30
CA ALA A 30 5.04 6.37 6.74
C ALA A 30 5.19 5.64 8.08
N PHE A 31 6.43 5.22 8.41
CA PHE A 31 6.74 4.60 9.70
C PHE A 31 6.08 5.33 10.89
N ILE A 32 6.28 6.64 10.97
CA ILE A 32 5.79 7.43 12.12
C ILE A 32 4.26 7.49 12.20
N ASP A 33 3.58 7.42 11.05
CA ASP A 33 2.13 7.40 10.99
C ASP A 33 1.61 6.04 11.47
N LEU A 34 2.21 4.91 11.00
CA LEU A 34 1.89 3.56 11.48
C LEU A 34 2.18 3.41 12.99
N TYR A 35 3.35 3.89 13.44
CA TYR A 35 3.75 3.85 14.84
C TYR A 35 2.75 4.55 15.77
N ASN A 36 2.08 5.59 15.28
CA ASN A 36 1.15 6.37 16.07
C ASN A 36 -0.32 5.96 15.93
N LEU A 37 -0.63 4.96 15.10
CA LEU A 37 -1.99 4.47 14.96
C LEU A 37 -2.56 3.96 16.29
N LYS A 38 -3.82 4.26 16.50
CA LYS A 38 -4.65 3.87 17.66
C LYS A 38 -5.87 3.09 17.17
N GLU A 39 -6.56 2.39 18.07
CA GLU A 39 -7.85 1.74 17.75
C GLU A 39 -8.87 2.73 17.19
N SER A 40 -8.90 3.97 17.70
CA SER A 40 -9.79 5.03 17.22
C SER A 40 -9.51 5.51 15.79
N ASP A 41 -8.37 5.13 15.20
CA ASP A 41 -8.03 5.44 13.81
C ASP A 41 -8.58 4.40 12.83
N LEU A 42 -9.12 3.26 13.34
CA LEU A 42 -9.86 2.29 12.55
C LEU A 42 -11.32 2.72 12.42
N PHE A 43 -11.84 2.64 11.21
CA PHE A 43 -13.20 3.00 10.88
C PHE A 43 -13.78 2.04 9.84
N ASN A 44 -15.01 1.54 10.08
CA ASN A 44 -15.79 0.85 9.06
C ASN A 44 -16.70 1.87 8.37
N ASP A 45 -16.76 1.82 7.04
CA ASP A 45 -17.77 2.57 6.30
C ASP A 45 -19.09 1.79 6.23
N ASP A 46 -20.09 2.40 5.59
CA ASP A 46 -21.44 1.84 5.49
C ASP A 46 -21.49 0.56 4.62
N GLU A 47 -20.45 0.31 3.81
CA GLU A 47 -20.30 -0.89 2.99
C GLU A 47 -19.49 -1.99 3.72
N GLY A 48 -19.03 -1.73 4.96
CA GLY A 48 -18.25 -2.65 5.79
C GLY A 48 -16.77 -2.68 5.45
N MET A 49 -16.26 -1.76 4.63
CA MET A 49 -14.84 -1.64 4.35
C MET A 49 -14.12 -0.95 5.51
N LEU A 50 -13.03 -1.54 5.95
CA LEU A 50 -12.21 -0.99 7.04
C LEU A 50 -11.22 0.04 6.48
N TRP A 51 -11.07 1.15 7.18
CA TRP A 51 -10.21 2.27 6.83
C TRP A 51 -9.28 2.65 7.96
N PHE A 52 -8.06 3.13 7.61
CA PHE A 52 -7.29 4.00 8.49
C PHE A 52 -7.67 5.46 8.25
N LYS A 53 -8.12 6.16 9.28
CA LYS A 53 -8.41 7.61 9.27
C LYS A 53 -7.60 8.28 10.37
N THR A 54 -6.53 8.97 9.98
CA THR A 54 -5.58 9.59 10.92
C THR A 54 -5.01 10.90 10.35
N TYR A 55 -4.01 11.46 10.98
CA TYR A 55 -3.31 12.67 10.54
C TYR A 55 -1.82 12.38 10.37
N ARG A 56 -1.24 12.86 9.27
CA ARG A 56 0.21 12.81 9.05
C ARG A 56 0.94 13.55 10.17
N GLN A 57 1.91 12.90 10.80
CA GLN A 57 2.68 13.53 11.88
C GLN A 57 3.47 14.74 11.37
N LYS A 58 4.06 14.65 10.16
CA LYS A 58 4.89 15.71 9.58
C LYS A 58 4.08 16.88 9.02
N SER A 59 3.00 16.62 8.29
CA SER A 59 2.26 17.65 7.55
C SER A 59 0.95 18.07 8.20
N LYS A 60 0.50 17.34 9.22
CA LYS A 60 -0.82 17.49 9.86
C LYS A 60 -2.01 17.37 8.89
N SER A 61 -1.76 16.88 7.67
CA SER A 61 -2.82 16.61 6.70
C SER A 61 -3.58 15.33 7.08
N ARG A 62 -4.89 15.33 6.82
CA ARG A 62 -5.74 14.16 7.02
C ARG A 62 -5.33 13.04 6.06
N VAL A 63 -5.27 11.83 6.58
CA VAL A 63 -5.07 10.59 5.82
C VAL A 63 -6.29 9.72 5.97
N SER A 64 -6.80 9.21 4.86
CA SER A 64 -7.88 8.24 4.83
C SER A 64 -7.53 7.20 3.78
N VAL A 65 -7.26 5.97 4.22
CA VAL A 65 -6.81 4.88 3.36
C VAL A 65 -7.67 3.64 3.60
N PRO A 66 -8.36 3.11 2.57
CA PRO A 66 -9.09 1.85 2.68
C PRO A 66 -8.10 0.69 2.83
N LEU A 67 -8.45 -0.30 3.62
CA LEU A 67 -7.61 -1.46 3.88
C LEU A 67 -7.98 -2.59 2.92
N ILE A 68 -7.13 -2.83 1.95
CA ILE A 68 -7.23 -3.94 1.02
C ILE A 68 -6.85 -5.27 1.71
N SER A 69 -7.19 -6.40 1.12
CA SER A 69 -7.01 -7.73 1.71
C SER A 69 -5.58 -8.00 2.19
N ASN A 70 -4.57 -7.58 1.40
CA ASN A 70 -3.16 -7.73 1.79
C ASN A 70 -2.83 -6.93 3.05
N ALA A 71 -3.32 -5.69 3.16
CA ALA A 71 -3.14 -4.88 4.37
C ALA A 71 -3.80 -5.52 5.60
N LEU A 72 -5.03 -6.04 5.44
CA LEU A 72 -5.76 -6.74 6.50
C LEU A 72 -5.04 -8.00 6.98
N ASN A 73 -4.42 -8.77 6.08
CA ASN A 73 -3.63 -9.95 6.44
C ASN A 73 -2.45 -9.57 7.34
N HIS A 74 -1.72 -8.51 7.02
CA HIS A 74 -0.62 -8.06 7.85
C HIS A 74 -1.08 -7.51 9.21
N ILE A 75 -2.22 -6.84 9.27
CA ILE A 75 -2.83 -6.43 10.55
C ILE A 75 -3.18 -7.66 11.40
N LYS A 76 -3.76 -8.72 10.81
CA LYS A 76 -4.06 -9.97 11.53
C LYS A 76 -2.81 -10.61 12.10
N ILE A 77 -1.71 -10.71 11.31
CA ILE A 77 -0.44 -11.23 11.78
C ILE A 77 0.09 -10.40 12.96
N LEU A 78 0.11 -9.08 12.82
CA LEU A 78 0.61 -8.18 13.86
C LEU A 78 -0.23 -8.19 15.15
N ARG A 79 -1.49 -8.60 15.08
CA ARG A 79 -2.42 -8.65 16.21
C ARG A 79 -2.77 -10.09 16.64
N SER A 80 -1.99 -11.08 16.21
CA SER A 80 -2.21 -12.50 16.55
C SER A 80 -2.06 -12.84 18.04
N GLY A 81 -1.51 -11.93 18.84
CA GLY A 81 -1.17 -12.14 20.24
C GLY A 81 0.28 -12.57 20.46
N GLU A 82 1.06 -12.78 19.39
CA GLU A 82 2.49 -13.14 19.49
C GLU A 82 3.39 -11.94 19.76
N PHE A 83 2.88 -10.72 19.59
CA PHE A 83 3.66 -9.50 19.69
C PHE A 83 3.08 -8.54 20.74
N ASP A 84 3.94 -8.00 21.60
CA ASP A 84 3.54 -7.02 22.60
C ASP A 84 3.16 -5.69 21.97
N ILE A 85 1.92 -5.26 22.19
CA ILE A 85 1.42 -3.97 21.75
C ILE A 85 1.47 -2.99 22.90
N THR A 86 2.18 -1.87 22.70
CA THR A 86 2.23 -0.79 23.70
C THR A 86 0.82 -0.25 23.97
N PRO A 87 0.39 -0.05 25.23
CA PRO A 87 -0.92 0.51 25.56
C PRO A 87 -1.23 1.79 24.78
N GLY A 88 -2.42 1.86 24.18
CA GLY A 88 -2.87 2.99 23.39
C GLY A 88 -2.35 3.00 21.93
N LYS A 89 -1.61 1.99 21.50
CA LYS A 89 -1.21 1.76 20.10
C LYS A 89 -2.05 0.66 19.46
N LEU A 90 -2.20 0.74 18.15
CA LEU A 90 -2.89 -0.28 17.36
C LEU A 90 -1.97 -1.46 17.00
N LEU A 91 -0.69 -1.19 16.76
CA LEU A 91 0.28 -2.12 16.19
C LEU A 91 1.52 -2.27 17.10
N PRO A 92 2.14 -3.46 17.12
CA PRO A 92 3.34 -3.76 17.90
C PRO A 92 4.60 -3.23 17.20
N ILE A 93 4.73 -1.90 17.03
CA ILE A 93 5.83 -1.30 16.28
C ILE A 93 6.96 -0.87 17.21
N LYS A 94 8.16 -1.38 16.93
CA LYS A 94 9.41 -1.02 17.58
C LYS A 94 10.00 0.27 17.00
N SER A 95 11.23 0.60 17.38
CA SER A 95 11.91 1.78 16.85
C SER A 95 12.23 1.65 15.35
N ASN A 96 12.26 2.79 14.65
CA ASN A 96 12.62 2.84 13.23
C ASN A 96 14.03 2.29 12.94
N VAL A 97 14.95 2.46 13.90
CA VAL A 97 16.33 1.95 13.77
C VAL A 97 16.32 0.42 13.69
N HIS A 98 15.61 -0.25 14.59
CA HIS A 98 15.49 -1.71 14.57
C HIS A 98 14.82 -2.21 13.30
N LEU A 99 13.73 -1.59 12.89
CA LEU A 99 13.02 -1.99 11.66
C LEU A 99 13.90 -1.82 10.42
N ASN A 100 14.67 -0.73 10.33
CA ASN A 100 15.59 -0.53 9.20
C ASN A 100 16.76 -1.53 9.19
N TYR A 101 17.21 -1.98 10.35
CA TYR A 101 18.22 -3.04 10.44
C TYR A 101 17.64 -4.39 9.99
N GLU A 102 16.48 -4.76 10.52
CA GLU A 102 15.84 -6.04 10.24
C GLU A 102 15.33 -6.15 8.79
N ILE A 103 14.81 -5.06 8.19
CA ILE A 103 14.34 -5.09 6.80
C ILE A 103 15.47 -5.32 5.80
N LYS A 104 16.70 -4.89 6.09
CA LYS A 104 17.87 -5.20 5.26
C LYS A 104 18.20 -6.70 5.29
N GLN A 105 18.09 -7.34 6.45
CA GLN A 105 18.27 -8.79 6.58
C GLN A 105 17.20 -9.54 5.75
N ILE A 106 15.94 -9.12 5.88
CA ILE A 106 14.82 -9.69 5.10
C ILE A 106 15.03 -9.46 3.60
N ALA A 107 15.46 -8.27 3.19
CA ALA A 107 15.74 -7.94 1.79
C ALA A 107 16.86 -8.82 1.22
N SER A 108 17.91 -9.05 2.00
CA SER A 108 19.01 -9.95 1.63
C SER A 108 18.51 -11.39 1.46
N ALA A 109 17.74 -11.91 2.42
CA ALA A 109 17.15 -13.25 2.34
C ALA A 109 16.17 -13.39 1.15
N ALA A 110 15.42 -12.35 0.82
CA ALA A 110 14.52 -12.27 -0.32
C ALA A 110 15.24 -12.04 -1.67
N ARG A 111 16.57 -12.01 -1.69
CA ARG A 111 17.43 -11.78 -2.87
C ARG A 111 17.09 -10.47 -3.60
N ILE A 112 16.81 -9.43 -2.85
CA ILE A 112 16.61 -8.09 -3.41
C ILE A 112 17.96 -7.48 -3.71
N ASN A 113 18.09 -6.85 -4.88
CA ASN A 113 19.31 -6.14 -5.26
C ASN A 113 19.58 -5.00 -4.27
N GLU A 114 20.87 -4.81 -3.89
CA GLU A 114 21.33 -3.77 -2.97
C GLU A 114 20.52 -3.73 -1.65
N PRO A 115 20.45 -4.86 -0.91
CA PRO A 115 19.57 -4.98 0.27
C PRO A 115 19.94 -3.97 1.37
N GLU A 116 21.17 -3.51 1.44
CA GLU A 116 21.68 -2.50 2.36
C GLU A 116 21.06 -1.11 2.14
N THR A 117 20.55 -0.84 0.94
CA THR A 117 19.86 0.42 0.60
C THR A 117 18.40 0.44 1.03
N VAL A 118 17.83 -0.75 1.32
CA VAL A 118 16.43 -0.88 1.69
C VAL A 118 16.19 -0.24 3.06
N THR A 119 15.26 0.69 3.08
CA THR A 119 14.81 1.38 4.29
C THR A 119 13.29 1.40 4.35
N PHE A 120 12.74 1.72 5.50
CA PHE A 120 11.28 1.83 5.65
C PHE A 120 10.65 2.87 4.71
N HIS A 121 11.43 3.85 4.24
CA HIS A 121 10.97 4.81 3.23
C HIS A 121 10.70 4.16 1.87
N CYS A 122 11.41 3.07 1.54
CA CYS A 122 11.19 2.32 0.30
C CYS A 122 9.77 1.76 0.21
N ALA A 123 9.13 1.43 1.34
CA ALA A 123 7.75 0.95 1.35
C ALA A 123 6.79 1.95 0.66
N ARG A 124 6.88 3.23 0.98
CA ARG A 124 6.04 4.27 0.34
C ARG A 124 6.36 4.47 -1.15
N ARG A 125 7.64 4.34 -1.53
CA ARG A 125 8.04 4.36 -2.95
C ARG A 125 7.42 3.17 -3.68
N SER A 126 7.42 1.99 -3.07
CA SER A 126 6.76 0.80 -3.61
C SER A 126 5.25 1.00 -3.76
N THR A 127 4.56 1.65 -2.80
CA THR A 127 3.15 2.03 -2.94
C THR A 127 2.93 2.82 -4.23
N SER A 128 3.76 3.84 -4.48
CA SER A 128 3.68 4.65 -5.70
C SER A 128 3.82 3.79 -6.96
N SER A 129 4.85 2.94 -7.00
CA SER A 129 5.12 2.07 -8.14
C SER A 129 4.00 1.05 -8.40
N ILE A 130 3.43 0.45 -7.34
CA ILE A 130 2.31 -0.50 -7.46
C ILE A 130 1.08 0.22 -7.99
N MET A 131 0.72 1.36 -7.41
CA MET A 131 -0.46 2.12 -7.85
C MET A 131 -0.33 2.60 -9.30
N MET A 132 0.86 3.03 -9.70
CA MET A 132 1.13 3.43 -11.08
C MET A 132 0.97 2.25 -12.06
N LYS A 133 1.59 1.11 -11.74
CA LYS A 133 1.47 -0.12 -12.55
C LYS A 133 0.02 -0.62 -12.64
N ALA A 134 -0.77 -0.37 -11.60
CA ALA A 134 -2.21 -0.67 -11.57
C ALA A 134 -3.07 0.39 -12.28
N GLY A 135 -2.47 1.36 -12.98
CA GLY A 135 -3.20 2.41 -13.72
C GLY A 135 -3.98 3.39 -12.84
N ILE A 136 -3.65 3.47 -11.54
CA ILE A 136 -4.36 4.36 -10.60
C ILE A 136 -4.01 5.83 -10.92
N PRO A 137 -5.03 6.70 -11.10
CA PRO A 137 -4.80 8.11 -11.42
C PRO A 137 -3.92 8.83 -10.40
N LEU A 138 -3.07 9.74 -10.89
CA LEU A 138 -2.11 10.51 -10.08
C LEU A 138 -2.77 11.24 -8.90
N GLN A 139 -3.99 11.76 -9.09
CA GLN A 139 -4.75 12.45 -8.05
C GLN A 139 -5.10 11.52 -6.88
N ILE A 140 -5.44 10.26 -7.17
CA ILE A 140 -5.71 9.24 -6.15
C ILE A 140 -4.43 8.87 -5.42
N LEU A 141 -3.33 8.65 -6.15
CA LEU A 141 -2.00 8.42 -5.58
C LEU A 141 -1.59 9.55 -4.62
N GLN A 142 -1.75 10.80 -5.05
CA GLN A 142 -1.46 11.98 -4.23
C GLN A 142 -2.28 11.97 -2.94
N LYS A 143 -3.56 11.63 -3.02
CA LYS A 143 -4.48 11.57 -1.87
C LYS A 143 -4.07 10.47 -0.89
N VAL A 144 -3.81 9.25 -1.37
CA VAL A 144 -3.36 8.11 -0.54
C VAL A 144 -2.04 8.43 0.15
N LEU A 145 -1.07 8.94 -0.57
CA LEU A 145 0.23 9.31 -0.02
C LEU A 145 0.18 10.64 0.76
N SER A 146 -0.91 11.40 0.69
CA SER A 146 -1.05 12.74 1.30
C SER A 146 0.13 13.65 0.95
N HIS A 147 0.52 13.66 -0.33
CA HIS A 147 1.53 14.58 -0.83
C HIS A 147 0.94 15.99 -0.94
N ARG A 148 1.64 16.99 -0.39
CA ARG A 148 1.21 18.40 -0.46
C ARG A 148 1.25 18.96 -1.88
N SER A 149 2.18 18.47 -2.71
CA SER A 149 2.37 18.90 -4.08
C SER A 149 2.24 17.73 -5.04
N ILE A 150 1.55 17.96 -6.15
CA ILE A 150 1.48 17.01 -7.26
C ILE A 150 2.86 16.76 -7.87
N ALA A 151 3.75 17.75 -7.84
CA ALA A 151 5.13 17.62 -8.31
C ALA A 151 5.88 16.49 -7.61
N THR A 152 5.64 16.26 -6.32
CA THR A 152 6.22 15.11 -5.58
C THR A 152 5.74 13.78 -6.12
N SER A 153 4.51 13.71 -6.62
CA SER A 153 3.94 12.49 -7.21
C SER A 153 4.38 12.34 -8.67
N ILE A 154 4.54 13.42 -9.42
CA ILE A 154 5.00 13.41 -10.83
C ILE A 154 6.39 12.80 -10.97
N GLN A 155 7.29 12.97 -10.00
CA GLN A 155 8.62 12.36 -10.04
C GLN A 155 8.58 10.84 -10.23
N PHE A 156 7.51 10.18 -9.81
CA PHE A 156 7.32 8.75 -10.04
C PHE A 156 6.80 8.43 -11.45
N TYR A 157 6.21 9.40 -12.16
CA TYR A 157 5.72 9.27 -13.54
C TYR A 157 6.78 9.58 -14.60
N SER A 158 7.93 10.11 -14.23
CA SER A 158 9.02 10.41 -15.16
C SER A 158 9.66 9.18 -15.82
N HIS A 159 9.31 7.99 -15.36
CA HIS A 159 9.76 6.70 -15.88
C HIS A 159 8.64 5.91 -16.57
N THR A 160 7.70 6.63 -17.23
CA THR A 160 6.70 5.96 -18.07
C THR A 160 7.43 5.39 -19.29
N ASP A 161 7.46 4.08 -19.41
CA ASP A 161 8.03 3.37 -20.56
C ASP A 161 6.95 3.01 -21.60
N ASP A 162 7.39 2.62 -22.79
CA ASP A 162 6.48 2.25 -23.90
C ASP A 162 5.59 1.05 -23.54
N GLU A 163 6.05 0.17 -22.65
CA GLU A 163 5.27 -0.97 -22.19
C GLU A 163 4.08 -0.55 -21.32
N MET A 164 4.26 0.45 -20.47
CA MET A 164 3.15 1.05 -19.72
C MET A 164 2.13 1.73 -20.63
N VAL A 165 2.59 2.44 -21.67
CA VAL A 165 1.71 3.06 -22.68
C VAL A 165 0.91 1.99 -23.40
N LYS A 166 1.58 0.92 -23.87
CA LYS A 166 0.93 -0.21 -24.56
C LYS A 166 -0.11 -0.89 -23.67
N THR A 167 0.19 -1.12 -22.40
CA THR A 167 -0.73 -1.74 -21.44
C THR A 167 -1.97 -0.87 -21.25
N ALA A 168 -1.79 0.44 -21.02
CA ALA A 168 -2.88 1.39 -20.83
C ALA A 168 -3.79 1.48 -22.06
N MET A 169 -3.22 1.43 -23.27
CA MET A 169 -4.00 1.44 -24.51
C MET A 169 -4.79 0.14 -24.73
N LYS A 170 -4.25 -1.02 -24.37
CA LYS A 170 -4.99 -2.28 -24.39
C LYS A 170 -6.17 -2.28 -23.41
N GLU A 171 -5.95 -1.81 -22.18
CA GLU A 171 -7.03 -1.69 -21.20
C GLU A 171 -8.13 -0.71 -21.65
N LEU A 172 -7.75 0.36 -22.34
CA LEU A 172 -8.71 1.30 -22.92
C LEU A 172 -9.55 0.62 -24.01
N ASP A 173 -8.92 -0.13 -24.89
CA ASP A 173 -9.58 -0.87 -25.96
C ASP A 173 -10.60 -1.86 -25.40
N GLU A 174 -10.20 -2.69 -24.44
CA GLU A 174 -11.10 -3.63 -23.75
C GLU A 174 -12.29 -2.91 -23.07
N LYS A 175 -12.05 -1.77 -22.43
CA LYS A 175 -13.12 -0.99 -21.80
C LYS A 175 -14.11 -0.43 -22.83
N LEU A 176 -13.62 0.03 -23.97
CA LEU A 176 -14.47 0.55 -25.06
C LEU A 176 -15.30 -0.55 -25.71
N GLU A 177 -14.73 -1.74 -25.94
CA GLU A 177 -15.47 -2.91 -26.42
C GLU A 177 -16.58 -3.33 -25.45
N ASN A 178 -16.28 -3.40 -24.16
CA ASN A 178 -17.26 -3.73 -23.11
C ASN A 178 -18.42 -2.72 -23.06
N LEU A 179 -18.13 -1.42 -23.16
CA LEU A 179 -19.14 -0.37 -23.22
C LEU A 179 -20.01 -0.47 -24.47
N SER A 180 -19.42 -0.81 -25.62
CA SER A 180 -20.14 -1.04 -26.87
C SER A 180 -21.09 -2.24 -26.78
N ASN A 181 -20.62 -3.34 -26.17
CA ASN A 181 -21.42 -4.55 -25.96
C ASN A 181 -22.56 -4.32 -24.97
N GLN A 182 -22.34 -3.59 -23.88
CA GLN A 182 -23.40 -3.21 -22.94
C GLN A 182 -24.49 -2.37 -23.59
N LYS A 183 -24.13 -1.40 -24.45
CA LYS A 183 -25.10 -0.60 -25.22
C LYS A 183 -25.91 -1.44 -26.18
N LYS A 184 -25.31 -2.42 -26.84
CA LYS A 184 -26.03 -3.37 -27.72
C LYS A 184 -27.04 -4.21 -26.94
N ILE A 185 -26.66 -4.72 -25.77
CA ILE A 185 -27.54 -5.53 -24.91
C ILE A 185 -28.72 -4.69 -24.42
N LEU A 186 -28.48 -3.46 -23.92
CA LEU A 186 -29.52 -2.54 -23.47
C LEU A 186 -30.51 -2.19 -24.61
N PHE A 187 -30.00 -1.96 -25.82
CA PHE A 187 -30.82 -1.69 -26.98
C PHE A 187 -31.72 -2.90 -27.38
N LEU A 188 -31.17 -4.12 -27.35
CA LEU A 188 -31.95 -5.33 -27.59
C LEU A 188 -33.04 -5.58 -26.51
N HIS A 189 -32.77 -5.26 -25.27
CA HIS A 189 -33.76 -5.34 -24.17
C HIS A 189 -34.85 -4.27 -24.25
N SER A 190 -34.62 -3.14 -24.90
CA SER A 190 -35.61 -2.09 -25.10
C SER A 190 -36.58 -2.35 -26.29
N LEU A 191 -36.33 -3.38 -27.11
CA LEU A 191 -37.14 -3.77 -28.24
C LEU A 191 -38.14 -4.90 -27.94
N ASN A 192 -38.09 -5.47 -26.73
CA ASN A 192 -39.03 -6.45 -26.19
C ASN A 192 -39.93 -5.85 -25.15
#